data_cdca3135b5058a06bd8be83751816191
#
_entry.id   cdca3135b5058a06bd8be83751816191
#
_cell.length_a   1.000
_cell.length_b   1.000
_cell.length_c   1.000
_cell.angle_alpha   90.00
_cell.angle_beta   90.00
_cell.angle_gamma   90.00
#
_symmetry.space_group_name_H-M   'P 1'
#
loop_
_entity.id
_entity.type
_entity.pdbx_description
1 polymer ?
#
loop_
_entity_poly.entity_id
_entity_poly.type
_entity_poly.pdbx_seq_one_letter_code
_entity_poly.pdbx_strand_id
1 'polypeptide(L)'
;MAHPFSSGIQMPPLTWENFIRMAGRAALQWMTPPYCLLCHDQPESRNGLCHDCWHGLPFIRDPQCQYCARALSRPGICGQCQQKRPAYDSAIAPLAYEDPVNEILCALKYRQHLSFARPIASVMVDAVITQRQKRPDKLCAVPMTSRALRKRGLNQSVFIARFISRALGIPLQAALLKKTRHTDQQSALSAKYRQSNLAGAFACKRHLDGQHVVLVDDILTTGATANEISKALKAAGAARVDLWACARTARSSH
;
A
#
# COMPACT_ATOMS: atom_id res chain seq x y z
N MET A 1 -12.53 -31.48 44.96
CA MET A 1 -11.53 -30.92 44.03
C MET A 1 -12.08 -31.06 42.61
N ALA A 2 -12.66 -30.03 42.08
CA ALA A 2 -13.28 -30.03 40.76
C ALA A 2 -12.32 -29.42 39.76
N HIS A 3 -12.06 -30.13 38.64
CA HIS A 3 -11.26 -29.63 37.53
C HIS A 3 -12.06 -28.65 36.66
N PRO A 4 -11.52 -27.45 36.37
CA PRO A 4 -12.13 -26.53 35.43
C PRO A 4 -11.36 -26.58 34.09
N PHE A 5 -11.82 -27.32 33.10
CA PHE A 5 -11.45 -27.16 31.69
C PHE A 5 -12.48 -27.89 30.80
N SER A 6 -13.54 -27.17 30.43
CA SER A 6 -14.34 -27.51 29.25
C SER A 6 -14.91 -26.21 28.66
N SER A 7 -14.00 -25.42 28.05
CA SER A 7 -14.42 -24.40 27.09
C SER A 7 -14.50 -25.06 25.71
N GLY A 8 -15.71 -25.54 25.37
CA GLY A 8 -15.99 -26.07 24.04
C GLY A 8 -15.75 -25.00 22.98
N ILE A 9 -14.81 -25.26 22.09
CA ILE A 9 -14.65 -24.51 20.85
C ILE A 9 -15.88 -24.81 20.00
N GLN A 10 -16.88 -23.93 20.04
CA GLN A 10 -18.01 -23.98 19.10
C GLN A 10 -17.49 -23.69 17.70
N MET A 11 -17.40 -24.72 16.88
CA MET A 11 -17.16 -24.54 15.45
C MET A 11 -18.39 -23.83 14.83
N PRO A 12 -18.20 -22.80 14.01
CA PRO A 12 -19.31 -22.13 13.34
C PRO A 12 -20.02 -23.14 12.39
N PRO A 13 -21.33 -22.99 12.17
CA PRO A 13 -22.08 -23.91 11.33
C PRO A 13 -21.50 -23.94 9.92
N LEU A 14 -21.42 -25.14 9.33
CA LEU A 14 -20.97 -25.39 7.95
C LEU A 14 -21.99 -24.82 6.98
N THR A 15 -21.93 -23.52 6.75
CA THR A 15 -22.67 -22.87 5.66
C THR A 15 -21.82 -22.90 4.40
N TRP A 16 -22.46 -22.90 3.22
CA TRP A 16 -21.81 -22.84 1.91
C TRP A 16 -20.81 -21.67 1.82
N GLU A 17 -21.15 -20.53 2.42
CA GLU A 17 -20.25 -19.37 2.50
C GLU A 17 -18.98 -19.65 3.34
N ASN A 18 -19.11 -20.39 4.44
CA ASN A 18 -17.97 -20.80 5.26
C ASN A 18 -17.12 -21.84 4.55
N PHE A 19 -17.71 -22.73 3.77
CA PHE A 19 -17.00 -23.69 2.93
C PHE A 19 -16.21 -22.98 1.82
N ILE A 20 -16.79 -22.01 1.12
CA ILE A 20 -16.08 -21.18 0.11
C ILE A 20 -14.95 -20.38 0.77
N ARG A 21 -15.17 -19.83 1.98
CA ARG A 21 -14.12 -19.13 2.73
C ARG A 21 -13.00 -20.07 3.17
N MET A 22 -13.32 -21.28 3.59
CA MET A 22 -12.33 -22.30 3.97
C MET A 22 -11.60 -22.85 2.74
N ALA A 23 -12.29 -23.17 1.66
CA ALA A 23 -11.70 -23.61 0.40
C ALA A 23 -10.83 -22.49 -0.22
N GLY A 24 -11.27 -21.24 -0.17
CA GLY A 24 -10.48 -20.09 -0.58
C GLY A 24 -9.24 -19.87 0.29
N ARG A 25 -9.32 -20.12 1.62
CA ARG A 25 -8.16 -20.09 2.51
C ARG A 25 -7.19 -21.25 2.25
N ALA A 26 -7.71 -22.45 2.05
CA ALA A 26 -6.88 -23.61 1.71
C ALA A 26 -6.21 -23.41 0.34
N ALA A 27 -6.94 -22.96 -0.67
CA ALA A 27 -6.36 -22.65 -1.98
C ALA A 27 -5.29 -21.55 -1.91
N LEU A 28 -5.49 -20.50 -1.05
CA LEU A 28 -4.45 -19.50 -0.80
C LEU A 28 -3.24 -20.07 -0.05
N GLN A 29 -3.43 -21.03 0.86
CA GLN A 29 -2.31 -21.70 1.53
C GLN A 29 -1.50 -22.59 0.58
N TRP A 30 -2.15 -23.23 -0.39
CA TRP A 30 -1.46 -23.98 -1.45
C TRP A 30 -0.67 -23.10 -2.42
N MET A 31 -0.99 -21.80 -2.50
CA MET A 31 -0.28 -20.82 -3.31
C MET A 31 0.85 -20.10 -2.57
N THR A 32 1.04 -20.37 -1.25
CA THR A 32 2.20 -19.87 -0.51
C THR A 32 3.30 -20.92 -0.58
N PRO A 33 4.43 -20.64 -1.21
CA PRO A 33 5.54 -21.57 -1.24
C PRO A 33 6.00 -21.84 0.20
N PRO A 34 6.38 -23.09 0.54
CA PRO A 34 6.91 -23.42 1.85
C PRO A 34 8.27 -22.76 2.12
N TYR A 35 8.85 -22.17 1.10
CA TYR A 35 10.15 -21.51 1.14
C TYR A 35 10.03 -20.02 0.89
N CYS A 36 11.05 -19.28 1.33
CA CYS A 36 11.16 -17.84 1.15
C CYS A 36 11.03 -17.42 -0.32
N LEU A 37 10.20 -16.42 -0.59
CA LEU A 37 9.98 -15.90 -1.94
C LEU A 37 11.19 -15.17 -2.54
N LEU A 38 12.18 -14.80 -1.72
CA LEU A 38 13.40 -14.12 -2.18
C LEU A 38 14.57 -15.06 -2.37
N CYS A 39 14.99 -15.77 -1.32
CA CYS A 39 16.15 -16.63 -1.40
C CYS A 39 15.83 -18.05 -1.89
N HIS A 40 14.59 -18.51 -1.79
CA HIS A 40 14.13 -19.86 -2.12
C HIS A 40 14.85 -20.99 -1.35
N ASP A 41 15.68 -20.66 -0.38
CA ASP A 41 16.54 -21.59 0.35
C ASP A 41 15.99 -21.91 1.74
N GLN A 42 15.56 -20.89 2.47
CA GLN A 42 15.07 -20.99 3.83
C GLN A 42 13.55 -21.14 3.88
N PRO A 43 13.02 -21.86 4.90
CA PRO A 43 11.58 -21.93 5.09
C PRO A 43 10.99 -20.55 5.39
N GLU A 44 9.76 -20.33 4.93
CA GLU A 44 9.01 -19.14 5.25
C GLU A 44 8.82 -18.97 6.75
N SER A 45 9.12 -17.82 7.32
CA SER A 45 8.87 -17.51 8.73
C SER A 45 7.89 -16.34 8.90
N ARG A 46 7.80 -15.43 7.93
CA ARG A 46 6.99 -14.22 8.03
C ARG A 46 6.37 -13.82 6.69
N ASN A 47 5.13 -14.23 6.48
CA ASN A 47 4.31 -13.79 5.36
C ASN A 47 4.95 -13.96 3.97
N GLY A 48 5.70 -15.02 3.75
CA GLY A 48 6.35 -15.32 2.47
C GLY A 48 7.85 -15.04 2.44
N LEU A 49 8.45 -14.52 3.50
CA LEU A 49 9.90 -14.31 3.62
C LEU A 49 10.46 -15.10 4.80
N CYS A 50 11.71 -15.56 4.71
CA CYS A 50 12.45 -16.06 5.85
C CYS A 50 12.91 -14.89 6.75
N HIS A 51 13.40 -15.23 7.95
CA HIS A 51 13.88 -14.24 8.92
C HIS A 51 14.94 -13.31 8.31
N ASP A 52 15.96 -13.87 7.67
CA ASP A 52 17.09 -13.11 7.15
C ASP A 52 16.69 -12.18 6.00
N CYS A 53 15.86 -12.68 5.06
CA CYS A 53 15.34 -11.85 3.98
C CYS A 53 14.43 -10.73 4.48
N TRP A 54 13.65 -10.97 5.54
CA TRP A 54 12.83 -9.93 6.15
C TRP A 54 13.69 -8.83 6.77
N HIS A 55 14.71 -9.18 7.56
CA HIS A 55 15.61 -8.23 8.20
C HIS A 55 16.58 -7.56 7.23
N GLY A 56 16.85 -8.20 6.10
CA GLY A 56 17.64 -7.63 4.99
C GLY A 56 16.88 -6.63 4.13
N LEU A 57 15.57 -6.41 4.35
CA LEU A 57 14.85 -5.37 3.61
C LEU A 57 15.41 -3.97 3.95
N PRO A 58 15.49 -3.06 2.96
CA PRO A 58 16.00 -1.70 3.14
C PRO A 58 14.98 -0.82 3.87
N PHE A 59 14.78 -1.04 5.17
CA PHE A 59 13.90 -0.23 5.98
C PHE A 59 14.41 1.20 6.08
N ILE A 60 13.54 2.18 5.83
CA ILE A 60 13.84 3.58 6.10
C ILE A 60 13.73 3.79 7.62
N ARG A 61 14.86 4.11 8.24
CA ARG A 61 14.91 4.38 9.69
C ARG A 61 14.32 5.75 10.00
N ASP A 62 13.73 5.89 11.18
CA ASP A 62 13.31 7.18 11.69
C ASP A 62 14.55 8.04 12.06
N PRO A 63 14.41 9.38 11.99
CA PRO A 63 13.18 10.12 11.71
C PRO A 63 12.87 10.25 10.21
N GLN A 64 11.57 10.26 9.88
CA GLN A 64 11.06 10.51 8.53
C GLN A 64 10.25 11.80 8.48
N CYS A 65 10.21 12.43 7.29
CA CYS A 65 9.31 13.55 7.04
C CYS A 65 7.85 13.09 7.07
N GLN A 66 7.04 13.66 7.97
CA GLN A 66 5.63 13.27 8.14
C GLN A 66 4.80 13.40 6.85
N TYR A 67 5.17 14.32 5.93
CA TYR A 67 4.43 14.54 4.68
C TYR A 67 4.87 13.65 3.52
N CYS A 68 6.13 13.27 3.42
CA CYS A 68 6.60 12.55 2.24
C CYS A 68 7.43 11.30 2.57
N ALA A 69 7.47 10.89 3.83
CA ALA A 69 8.19 9.71 4.33
C ALA A 69 9.67 9.65 3.92
N ARG A 70 10.31 10.79 3.62
CA ARG A 70 11.75 10.86 3.36
C ARG A 70 12.52 10.73 4.67
N ALA A 71 13.59 9.94 4.67
CA ALA A 71 14.52 9.90 5.78
C ALA A 71 15.08 11.31 6.07
N LEU A 72 15.21 11.63 7.34
CA LEU A 72 15.75 12.89 7.84
C LEU A 72 16.87 12.60 8.84
N SER A 73 17.79 13.54 9.01
CA SER A 73 18.80 13.48 10.07
C SER A 73 18.24 13.88 11.45
N ARG A 74 17.11 14.61 11.47
CA ARG A 74 16.42 15.09 12.68
C ARG A 74 14.91 15.03 12.47
N PRO A 75 14.10 14.86 13.54
CA PRO A 75 12.64 14.93 13.44
C PRO A 75 12.19 16.24 12.83
N GLY A 76 11.18 16.19 11.94
CA GLY A 76 10.63 17.39 11.34
C GLY A 76 10.03 17.20 9.96
N ILE A 77 10.08 18.26 9.19
CA ILE A 77 9.55 18.35 7.83
C ILE A 77 10.71 18.66 6.89
N CYS A 78 10.85 17.90 5.79
CA CYS A 78 11.93 18.15 4.82
C CYS A 78 11.76 19.50 4.12
N GLY A 79 12.85 20.11 3.68
CA GLY A 79 12.83 21.43 3.04
C GLY A 79 11.85 21.56 1.85
N GLN A 80 11.67 20.48 1.07
CA GLN A 80 10.69 20.48 -0.02
C GLN A 80 9.24 20.60 0.48
N CYS A 81 8.90 19.88 1.54
CA CYS A 81 7.56 19.92 2.13
C CYS A 81 7.32 21.20 2.95
N GLN A 82 8.40 21.86 3.42
CA GLN A 82 8.30 23.19 4.01
C GLN A 82 7.93 24.24 2.96
N GLN A 83 8.57 24.18 1.78
CA GLN A 83 8.29 25.10 0.67
C GLN A 83 6.93 24.83 0.02
N LYS A 84 6.58 23.56 -0.17
CA LYS A 84 5.34 23.15 -0.83
C LYS A 84 4.75 21.91 -0.18
N ARG A 85 3.76 22.12 0.67
CA ARG A 85 3.02 21.00 1.31
C ARG A 85 2.21 20.24 0.26
N PRO A 86 2.19 18.88 0.35
CA PRO A 86 1.28 18.09 -0.45
C PRO A 86 -0.18 18.29 0.02
N ALA A 87 -1.14 17.87 -0.80
CA ALA A 87 -2.56 17.91 -0.47
C ALA A 87 -2.98 16.78 0.51
N TYR A 88 -2.22 15.71 0.63
CA TYR A 88 -2.40 14.69 1.67
C TYR A 88 -1.77 15.16 2.99
N ASP A 89 -2.30 14.66 4.09
CA ASP A 89 -1.99 15.15 5.45
C ASP A 89 -0.77 14.44 6.07
N SER A 90 -0.54 13.17 5.73
CA SER A 90 0.67 12.43 6.12
C SER A 90 1.01 11.33 5.12
N ALA A 91 2.25 10.81 5.20
CA ALA A 91 2.65 9.65 4.42
C ALA A 91 3.46 8.66 5.25
N ILE A 92 3.23 7.37 5.00
CA ILE A 92 4.06 6.25 5.47
C ILE A 92 4.68 5.58 4.24
N ALA A 93 5.99 5.35 4.29
CA ALA A 93 6.68 4.49 3.34
C ALA A 93 7.85 3.81 4.09
N PRO A 94 7.65 2.57 4.55
CA PRO A 94 8.62 1.92 5.43
C PRO A 94 9.92 1.50 4.74
N LEU A 95 9.91 1.32 3.42
CA LEU A 95 11.04 0.78 2.68
C LEU A 95 11.65 1.80 1.72
N ALA A 96 12.96 1.77 1.54
CA ALA A 96 13.62 2.41 0.41
C ALA A 96 13.34 1.61 -0.87
N TYR A 97 13.18 2.32 -2.00
CA TYR A 97 13.05 1.69 -3.32
C TYR A 97 14.42 1.32 -3.86
N GLU A 98 15.02 0.32 -3.25
CA GLU A 98 16.33 -0.25 -3.51
C GLU A 98 16.21 -1.78 -3.55
N ASP A 99 17.27 -2.51 -3.93
CA ASP A 99 17.26 -3.96 -3.90
C ASP A 99 17.10 -4.48 -2.46
N PRO A 100 16.32 -5.53 -2.26
CA PRO A 100 15.52 -6.33 -3.21
C PRO A 100 14.10 -5.78 -3.47
N VAL A 101 13.71 -4.64 -2.86
CA VAL A 101 12.34 -4.11 -2.92
C VAL A 101 11.95 -3.66 -4.33
N ASN A 102 12.88 -3.10 -5.09
CA ASN A 102 12.65 -2.74 -6.50
C ASN A 102 12.30 -3.99 -7.34
N GLU A 103 13.02 -5.12 -7.14
CA GLU A 103 12.75 -6.39 -7.83
C GLU A 103 11.39 -6.98 -7.44
N ILE A 104 11.05 -6.97 -6.16
CA ILE A 104 9.74 -7.40 -5.64
C ILE A 104 8.61 -6.59 -6.30
N LEU A 105 8.72 -5.27 -6.30
CA LEU A 105 7.70 -4.39 -6.87
C LEU A 105 7.64 -4.48 -8.39
N CYS A 106 8.77 -4.71 -9.07
CA CYS A 106 8.80 -5.01 -10.50
C CYS A 106 8.16 -6.36 -10.81
N ALA A 107 8.41 -7.40 -10.02
CA ALA A 107 7.77 -8.70 -10.17
C ALA A 107 6.24 -8.61 -10.00
N LEU A 108 5.76 -7.85 -9.02
CA LEU A 108 4.34 -7.52 -8.86
C LEU A 108 3.76 -6.78 -10.08
N LYS A 109 4.50 -5.81 -10.64
CA LYS A 109 4.02 -4.96 -11.74
C LYS A 109 3.98 -5.65 -13.10
N TYR A 110 4.99 -6.44 -13.40
CA TYR A 110 5.25 -6.89 -14.76
C TYR A 110 5.22 -8.40 -14.93
N ARG A 111 5.54 -9.15 -13.87
CA ARG A 111 5.57 -10.62 -13.88
C ARG A 111 4.35 -11.25 -13.23
N GLN A 112 3.42 -10.44 -12.71
CA GLN A 112 2.19 -10.86 -12.02
C GLN A 112 2.43 -11.83 -10.85
N HIS A 113 3.59 -11.75 -10.20
CA HIS A 113 3.91 -12.56 -9.03
C HIS A 113 3.17 -12.01 -7.79
N LEU A 114 1.87 -12.30 -7.71
CA LEU A 114 0.99 -11.78 -6.66
C LEU A 114 1.36 -12.24 -5.25
N SER A 115 2.13 -13.33 -5.13
CA SER A 115 2.67 -13.83 -3.86
C SER A 115 3.45 -12.76 -3.10
N PHE A 116 4.16 -11.87 -3.80
CA PHE A 116 4.88 -10.76 -3.19
C PHE A 116 3.99 -9.66 -2.58
N ALA A 117 2.71 -9.61 -2.92
CA ALA A 117 1.81 -8.62 -2.31
C ALA A 117 1.64 -8.82 -0.80
N ARG A 118 1.74 -10.09 -0.33
CA ARG A 118 1.57 -10.44 1.09
C ARG A 118 2.73 -9.92 1.96
N PRO A 119 4.01 -10.23 1.69
CA PRO A 119 5.11 -9.72 2.48
C PRO A 119 5.18 -8.17 2.47
N ILE A 120 4.99 -7.55 1.32
CA ILE A 120 4.99 -6.08 1.21
C ILE A 120 3.85 -5.46 2.02
N ALA A 121 2.64 -6.00 1.94
CA ALA A 121 1.52 -5.52 2.75
C ALA A 121 1.77 -5.70 4.26
N SER A 122 2.45 -6.79 4.67
CA SER A 122 2.79 -7.03 6.07
C SER A 122 3.77 -5.99 6.61
N VAL A 123 4.78 -5.61 5.84
CA VAL A 123 5.69 -4.51 6.21
C VAL A 123 4.92 -3.20 6.41
N MET A 124 3.95 -2.91 5.54
CA MET A 124 3.12 -1.72 5.68
C MET A 124 2.22 -1.78 6.93
N VAL A 125 1.62 -2.94 7.21
CA VAL A 125 0.79 -3.16 8.41
C VAL A 125 1.62 -2.92 9.68
N ASP A 126 2.82 -3.50 9.76
CA ASP A 126 3.73 -3.31 10.88
C ASP A 126 4.09 -1.82 11.08
N ALA A 127 4.40 -1.11 9.99
CA ALA A 127 4.73 0.31 10.05
C ALA A 127 3.54 1.16 10.54
N VAL A 128 2.32 0.87 10.08
CA VAL A 128 1.11 1.56 10.51
C VAL A 128 0.83 1.36 12.00
N ILE A 129 0.98 0.12 12.48
CA ILE A 129 0.79 -0.24 13.90
C ILE A 129 1.86 0.45 14.77
N THR A 130 3.12 0.36 14.37
CA THR A 130 4.25 0.92 15.11
C THR A 130 4.15 2.44 15.23
N GLN A 131 3.76 3.14 14.18
CA GLN A 131 3.58 4.59 14.18
C GLN A 131 2.27 5.06 14.84
N ARG A 132 1.47 4.14 15.41
CA ARG A 132 0.21 4.42 16.12
C ARG A 132 -0.71 5.38 15.35
N GLN A 133 -0.84 5.16 14.04
CA GLN A 133 -1.67 5.98 13.18
C GLN A 133 -3.15 5.94 13.62
N LYS A 134 -3.84 7.09 13.46
CA LYS A 134 -5.30 7.10 13.66
C LYS A 134 -5.94 6.14 12.69
N ARG A 135 -6.88 5.31 13.19
CA ARG A 135 -7.63 4.38 12.35
C ARG A 135 -8.44 5.16 11.31
N PRO A 136 -8.25 4.95 10.01
CA PRO A 136 -9.04 5.59 8.98
C PRO A 136 -10.41 4.92 8.84
N ASP A 137 -11.36 5.65 8.25
CA ASP A 137 -12.70 5.12 7.94
C ASP A 137 -12.64 4.15 6.76
N LYS A 138 -11.74 4.39 5.81
CA LYS A 138 -11.61 3.55 4.61
C LYS A 138 -10.24 3.64 3.95
N LEU A 139 -9.94 2.58 3.19
CA LEU A 139 -8.81 2.55 2.26
C LEU A 139 -9.32 2.73 0.83
N CYS A 140 -8.51 3.37 -0.01
CA CYS A 140 -8.66 3.31 -1.45
C CYS A 140 -7.27 3.09 -2.10
N ALA A 141 -7.24 2.53 -3.28
CA ALA A 141 -5.99 2.29 -4.01
C ALA A 141 -5.83 3.32 -5.13
N VAL A 142 -4.57 3.68 -5.44
CA VAL A 142 -4.27 4.51 -6.61
C VAL A 142 -4.83 3.83 -7.86
N PRO A 143 -5.72 4.51 -8.63
CA PRO A 143 -6.33 3.91 -9.79
C PRO A 143 -5.38 3.88 -10.99
N MET A 144 -5.44 2.81 -11.76
CA MET A 144 -4.78 2.71 -13.06
C MET A 144 -5.73 3.15 -14.19
N THR A 145 -5.15 3.58 -15.33
CA THR A 145 -5.96 3.76 -16.54
C THR A 145 -6.45 2.42 -17.07
N SER A 146 -7.60 2.40 -17.75
CA SER A 146 -8.13 1.17 -18.38
C SER A 146 -7.12 0.55 -19.36
N ARG A 147 -6.34 1.38 -20.09
CA ARG A 147 -5.26 0.92 -20.98
C ARG A 147 -4.15 0.22 -20.21
N ALA A 148 -3.68 0.83 -19.10
CA ALA A 148 -2.65 0.24 -18.25
C ALA A 148 -3.14 -1.05 -17.57
N LEU A 149 -4.41 -1.07 -17.15
CA LEU A 149 -5.02 -2.26 -16.56
C LEU A 149 -5.13 -3.40 -17.58
N ARG A 150 -5.54 -3.12 -18.83
CA ARG A 150 -5.56 -4.13 -19.91
C ARG A 150 -4.17 -4.67 -20.22
N LYS A 151 -3.12 -3.79 -20.23
CA LYS A 151 -1.74 -4.20 -20.50
C LYS A 151 -1.15 -5.04 -19.35
N ARG A 152 -1.46 -4.71 -18.10
CA ARG A 152 -0.88 -5.36 -16.90
C ARG A 152 -1.74 -6.47 -16.33
N GLY A 153 -3.03 -6.53 -16.69
CA GLY A 153 -4.01 -7.50 -16.19
C GLY A 153 -4.52 -7.21 -14.77
N LEU A 154 -3.77 -6.47 -13.98
CA LEU A 154 -4.10 -6.20 -12.56
C LEU A 154 -3.58 -4.84 -12.07
N ASN A 155 -4.17 -4.36 -10.97
CA ASN A 155 -3.68 -3.19 -10.23
C ASN A 155 -3.08 -3.65 -8.90
N GLN A 156 -1.75 -3.60 -8.80
CA GLN A 156 -1.00 -4.07 -7.63
C GLN A 156 -1.36 -3.32 -6.35
N SER A 157 -1.61 -2.00 -6.42
CA SER A 157 -2.01 -1.19 -5.25
C SER A 157 -3.35 -1.69 -4.67
N VAL A 158 -4.26 -2.23 -5.49
CA VAL A 158 -5.51 -2.87 -5.03
C VAL A 158 -5.23 -4.16 -4.28
N PHE A 159 -4.30 -4.99 -4.76
CA PHE A 159 -3.95 -6.25 -4.08
C PHE A 159 -3.31 -5.96 -2.72
N ILE A 160 -2.33 -5.07 -2.67
CA ILE A 160 -1.70 -4.62 -1.42
C ILE A 160 -2.76 -4.07 -0.47
N ALA A 161 -3.63 -3.16 -0.93
CA ALA A 161 -4.70 -2.60 -0.13
C ALA A 161 -5.68 -3.64 0.42
N ARG A 162 -5.97 -4.73 -0.32
CA ARG A 162 -6.80 -5.86 0.17
C ARG A 162 -6.16 -6.60 1.34
N PHE A 163 -4.85 -6.84 1.29
CA PHE A 163 -4.15 -7.46 2.42
C PHE A 163 -4.16 -6.56 3.65
N ILE A 164 -3.84 -5.26 3.48
CA ILE A 164 -3.88 -4.28 4.57
C ILE A 164 -5.29 -4.16 5.16
N SER A 165 -6.31 -4.07 4.31
CA SER A 165 -7.72 -4.00 4.71
C SER A 165 -8.13 -5.18 5.60
N ARG A 166 -7.74 -6.40 5.21
CA ARG A 166 -8.04 -7.62 5.99
C ARG A 166 -7.28 -7.65 7.30
N ALA A 167 -5.99 -7.30 7.30
CA ALA A 167 -5.14 -7.33 8.48
C ALA A 167 -5.57 -6.31 9.54
N LEU A 168 -5.97 -5.10 9.12
CA LEU A 168 -6.34 -4.00 10.01
C LEU A 168 -7.87 -3.88 10.22
N GLY A 169 -8.67 -4.68 9.50
CA GLY A 169 -10.14 -4.60 9.56
C GLY A 169 -10.69 -3.26 9.05
N ILE A 170 -10.01 -2.59 8.12
CA ILE A 170 -10.42 -1.29 7.55
C ILE A 170 -11.09 -1.53 6.20
N PRO A 171 -12.30 -0.99 5.94
CA PRO A 171 -13.01 -1.18 4.67
C PRO A 171 -12.21 -0.68 3.47
N LEU A 172 -12.05 -1.51 2.42
CA LEU A 172 -11.45 -1.11 1.14
C LEU A 172 -12.54 -0.73 0.13
N GLN A 173 -12.48 0.51 -0.37
CA GLN A 173 -13.30 0.97 -1.48
C GLN A 173 -12.48 1.08 -2.77
N ALA A 174 -12.21 -0.06 -3.40
CA ALA A 174 -11.36 -0.14 -4.59
C ALA A 174 -11.89 0.69 -5.79
N ALA A 175 -13.20 0.91 -5.89
CA ALA A 175 -13.84 1.66 -6.96
C ALA A 175 -14.12 3.14 -6.61
N LEU A 176 -13.65 3.66 -5.48
CA LEU A 176 -13.88 5.03 -5.01
C LEU A 176 -13.35 6.07 -6.00
N LEU A 177 -12.20 5.79 -6.58
CA LEU A 177 -11.48 6.69 -7.47
C LEU A 177 -11.59 6.24 -8.93
N LYS A 178 -11.66 7.22 -9.84
CA LYS A 178 -11.58 7.00 -11.28
C LYS A 178 -10.50 7.92 -11.85
N LYS A 179 -9.65 7.39 -12.72
CA LYS A 179 -8.76 8.19 -13.57
C LYS A 179 -9.54 8.62 -14.81
N THR A 180 -9.77 9.93 -14.96
CA THR A 180 -10.66 10.50 -16.00
C THR A 180 -9.96 10.77 -17.31
N ARG A 181 -8.63 10.99 -17.29
CA ARG A 181 -7.83 11.28 -18.47
C ARG A 181 -6.65 10.31 -18.61
N HIS A 182 -6.31 9.98 -19.86
CA HIS A 182 -5.04 9.34 -20.16
C HIS A 182 -3.93 10.37 -19.94
N THR A 183 -3.05 10.07 -18.99
CA THR A 183 -1.80 10.81 -18.83
C THR A 183 -0.71 9.94 -19.41
N ASP A 184 0.01 10.42 -20.42
CA ASP A 184 1.10 9.68 -21.02
C ASP A 184 2.18 9.38 -19.99
N GLN A 185 2.54 8.10 -19.87
CA GLN A 185 3.73 7.66 -19.16
C GLN A 185 4.94 7.91 -20.07
N GLN A 186 5.28 9.16 -20.30
CA GLN A 186 6.59 9.47 -20.88
C GLN A 186 7.59 9.49 -19.73
N SER A 187 8.37 8.43 -19.64
CA SER A 187 9.45 8.28 -18.66
C SER A 187 10.55 9.35 -18.78
N ALA A 188 10.55 10.14 -19.84
CA ALA A 188 11.54 11.17 -20.16
C ALA A 188 11.13 12.61 -19.82
N LEU A 189 9.90 12.86 -19.32
CA LEU A 189 9.46 14.22 -19.05
C LEU A 189 9.92 14.71 -17.67
N SER A 190 10.34 15.97 -17.58
CA SER A 190 10.71 16.65 -16.34
C SER A 190 9.59 16.59 -15.28
N ALA A 191 9.95 16.68 -14.00
CA ALA A 191 9.00 16.65 -12.88
C ALA A 191 7.88 17.70 -13.00
N LYS A 192 8.17 18.86 -13.61
CA LYS A 192 7.23 19.95 -13.85
C LYS A 192 6.13 19.58 -14.87
N TYR A 193 6.48 18.90 -15.96
CA TYR A 193 5.54 18.38 -16.97
C TYR A 193 4.66 17.25 -16.43
N ARG A 194 5.22 16.38 -15.58
CA ARG A 194 4.42 15.32 -14.91
C ARG A 194 3.34 15.91 -14.01
N GLN A 195 3.60 17.05 -13.37
CA GLN A 195 2.64 17.69 -12.46
C GLN A 195 1.48 18.35 -13.24
N SER A 196 1.75 19.03 -14.37
CA SER A 196 0.70 19.64 -15.20
C SER A 196 -0.18 18.59 -15.90
N ASN A 197 0.40 17.47 -16.34
CA ASN A 197 -0.35 16.37 -16.96
C ASN A 197 -1.31 15.64 -16.01
N LEU A 198 -1.09 15.70 -14.70
CA LEU A 198 -1.93 15.02 -13.72
C LEU A 198 -3.04 15.89 -13.14
N ALA A 199 -3.00 17.22 -13.34
CA ALA A 199 -4.00 18.13 -12.80
C ALA A 199 -5.41 17.75 -13.28
N GLY A 200 -6.34 17.47 -12.33
CA GLY A 200 -7.71 17.07 -12.62
C GLY A 200 -7.87 15.72 -13.33
N ALA A 201 -6.82 14.88 -13.33
CA ALA A 201 -6.89 13.55 -13.96
C ALA A 201 -7.61 12.50 -13.11
N PHE A 202 -8.04 12.84 -11.90
CA PHE A 202 -8.71 11.93 -10.99
C PHE A 202 -10.01 12.53 -10.48
N ALA A 203 -11.02 11.67 -10.31
CA ALA A 203 -12.29 12.03 -9.69
C ALA A 203 -12.67 11.01 -8.61
N CYS A 204 -13.23 11.53 -7.51
CA CYS A 204 -13.91 10.72 -6.52
C CYS A 204 -15.36 10.50 -6.97
N LYS A 205 -15.86 9.26 -6.84
CA LYS A 205 -17.21 8.90 -7.32
C LYS A 205 -18.31 9.12 -6.28
N ARG A 206 -17.97 9.46 -5.06
CA ARG A 206 -18.91 9.61 -3.95
C ARG A 206 -18.50 10.79 -3.07
N HIS A 207 -19.46 11.40 -2.40
CA HIS A 207 -19.20 12.32 -1.30
C HIS A 207 -18.63 11.56 -0.09
N LEU A 208 -17.75 12.21 0.69
CA LEU A 208 -16.97 11.55 1.74
C LEU A 208 -17.33 12.02 3.16
N ASP A 209 -18.24 12.97 3.29
CA ASP A 209 -18.89 13.37 4.56
C ASP A 209 -17.92 13.52 5.75
N GLY A 210 -16.80 14.19 5.56
CA GLY A 210 -15.80 14.42 6.59
C GLY A 210 -14.91 13.21 6.94
N GLN A 211 -14.94 12.13 6.15
CA GLN A 211 -14.21 10.89 6.44
C GLN A 211 -12.69 11.04 6.32
N HIS A 212 -11.98 10.21 7.11
CA HIS A 212 -10.56 9.98 7.00
C HIS A 212 -10.31 8.85 5.99
N VAL A 213 -9.66 9.15 4.88
CA VAL A 213 -9.37 8.21 3.79
C VAL A 213 -7.87 7.97 3.69
N VAL A 214 -7.46 6.72 3.54
CA VAL A 214 -6.07 6.37 3.21
C VAL A 214 -5.98 5.96 1.75
N LEU A 215 -5.07 6.60 1.04
CA LEU A 215 -4.66 6.22 -0.30
C LEU A 215 -3.50 5.22 -0.22
N VAL A 216 -3.67 4.04 -0.82
CA VAL A 216 -2.62 3.00 -0.88
C VAL A 216 -1.96 3.01 -2.25
N ASP A 217 -0.63 3.06 -2.27
CA ASP A 217 0.20 2.96 -3.47
C ASP A 217 1.35 1.98 -3.28
N ASP A 218 2.00 1.58 -4.37
CA ASP A 218 3.18 0.73 -4.32
C ASP A 218 4.48 1.53 -4.09
N ILE A 219 4.67 2.65 -4.80
CA ILE A 219 5.89 3.46 -4.72
C ILE A 219 5.56 4.95 -4.62
N LEU A 220 6.09 5.59 -3.60
CA LEU A 220 6.08 7.04 -3.48
C LEU A 220 7.34 7.62 -4.13
N THR A 221 7.19 8.19 -5.33
CA THR A 221 8.26 8.86 -6.06
C THR A 221 8.26 10.37 -5.76
N THR A 222 7.73 11.19 -6.64
CA THR A 222 7.55 12.63 -6.40
C THR A 222 6.33 12.97 -5.55
N GLY A 223 5.41 12.04 -5.39
CA GLY A 223 4.11 12.25 -4.75
C GLY A 223 3.08 12.99 -5.64
N ALA A 224 3.41 13.28 -6.90
CA ALA A 224 2.52 14.05 -7.78
C ALA A 224 1.15 13.37 -7.98
N THR A 225 1.13 12.05 -8.23
CA THR A 225 -0.11 11.27 -8.36
C THR A 225 -0.93 11.30 -7.07
N ALA A 226 -0.29 11.02 -5.93
CA ALA A 226 -0.95 11.03 -4.63
C ALA A 226 -1.51 12.42 -4.30
N ASN A 227 -0.76 13.48 -4.62
CA ASN A 227 -1.18 14.86 -4.43
C ASN A 227 -2.45 15.20 -5.22
N GLU A 228 -2.53 14.86 -6.49
CA GLU A 228 -3.71 15.13 -7.32
C GLU A 228 -4.93 14.29 -6.91
N ILE A 229 -4.72 13.03 -6.51
CA ILE A 229 -5.79 12.19 -5.96
C ILE A 229 -6.29 12.78 -4.64
N SER A 230 -5.39 13.23 -3.76
CA SER A 230 -5.77 13.82 -2.47
C SER A 230 -6.56 15.10 -2.62
N LYS A 231 -6.26 15.94 -3.61
CA LYS A 231 -7.10 17.08 -3.97
C LYS A 231 -8.52 16.67 -4.35
N ALA A 232 -8.65 15.61 -5.18
CA ALA A 232 -9.95 15.10 -5.58
C ALA A 232 -10.74 14.49 -4.41
N LEU A 233 -10.08 13.80 -3.47
CA LEU A 233 -10.70 13.27 -2.27
C LEU A 233 -11.13 14.39 -1.31
N LYS A 234 -10.30 15.42 -1.10
CA LYS A 234 -10.66 16.58 -0.27
C LYS A 234 -11.78 17.40 -0.90
N ALA A 235 -11.77 17.60 -2.21
CA ALA A 235 -12.88 18.24 -2.92
C ALA A 235 -14.20 17.45 -2.83
N ALA A 236 -14.13 16.13 -2.64
CA ALA A 236 -15.29 15.28 -2.38
C ALA A 236 -15.69 15.22 -0.90
N GLY A 237 -15.10 16.04 -0.02
CA GLY A 237 -15.48 16.18 1.39
C GLY A 237 -14.68 15.34 2.37
N ALA A 238 -13.52 14.76 1.99
CA ALA A 238 -12.65 14.09 2.97
C ALA A 238 -12.04 15.10 3.95
N ALA A 239 -12.20 14.87 5.25
CA ALA A 239 -11.57 15.70 6.28
C ALA A 239 -10.04 15.46 6.35
N ARG A 240 -9.63 14.21 6.13
CA ARG A 240 -8.23 13.80 6.18
C ARG A 240 -7.92 12.80 5.06
N VAL A 241 -6.74 12.95 4.44
CA VAL A 241 -6.22 12.00 3.45
C VAL A 241 -4.79 11.65 3.80
N ASP A 242 -4.52 10.41 4.14
CA ASP A 242 -3.16 9.91 4.36
C ASP A 242 -2.72 9.04 3.17
N LEU A 243 -1.42 8.96 2.96
CA LEU A 243 -0.80 8.14 1.91
C LEU A 243 -0.01 7.00 2.54
N TRP A 244 -0.33 5.75 2.20
CA TRP A 244 0.46 4.58 2.55
C TRP A 244 1.08 3.99 1.29
N ALA A 245 2.40 4.05 1.18
CA ALA A 245 3.17 3.48 0.08
C ALA A 245 4.12 2.40 0.61
N CYS A 246 4.40 1.37 -0.20
CA CYS A 246 5.32 0.30 0.21
C CYS A 246 6.75 0.81 0.29
N ALA A 247 7.15 1.60 -0.70
CA ALA A 247 8.52 2.07 -0.82
C ALA A 247 8.59 3.55 -1.22
N ARG A 248 9.68 4.17 -0.83
CA ARG A 248 10.05 5.56 -1.18
C ARG A 248 11.31 5.58 -2.01
N THR A 249 11.27 6.21 -3.17
CA THR A 249 12.50 6.42 -3.95
C THR A 249 13.41 7.44 -3.27
N ALA A 250 14.71 7.15 -3.21
CA ALA A 250 15.69 8.19 -2.97
C ALA A 250 15.56 9.27 -4.06
N ARG A 251 15.85 10.51 -3.75
CA ARG A 251 15.96 11.54 -4.78
C ARG A 251 17.27 11.34 -5.51
N SER A 252 17.24 11.22 -6.85
CA SER A 252 18.42 11.58 -7.64
C SER A 252 18.77 13.02 -7.30
N SER A 253 19.88 13.23 -6.62
CA SER A 253 20.54 14.52 -6.55
C SER A 253 20.91 14.89 -7.98
N HIS A 254 20.17 15.80 -8.58
CA HIS A 254 20.59 16.58 -9.75
C HIS A 254 20.98 17.96 -9.27
#